data_00af23684a39881e68361f53917c64d4
#
_entry.id   00af23684a39881e68361f53917c64d4
#
_cell.length_a   1.000
_cell.length_b   1.000
_cell.length_c   1.000
_cell.angle_alpha   90.00
_cell.angle_beta   90.00
_cell.angle_gamma   90.00
#
_symmetry.space_group_name_H-M   'P 1'
#
loop_
_entity.id
_entity.type
_entity.pdbx_description
1 polymer ?
#
loop_
_entity_poly.entity_id
_entity_poly.type
_entity_poly.pdbx_seq_one_letter_code
_entity_poly.pdbx_strand_id
1 'polypeptide(L)'
;MRSHFIKQKIKMKLFLELFLSLLESGVTIPVALKSLCRDGKTSFYAIQILEKMNNGESFSHSICLISKKMEQYEHLVVISEETGDLKPVLKSIVLEMKETEKSRKSIFAFSIYPAFIGIFSLILSGILFFYGVPFIKQLAQISEHELNMGILKANIWLIISLFLLLVAMIETKTKYNFPYKFFRTINYMTMNNVSVSETLQIMIKSNCFTNKEKKEMISILDGIREGKYLYQACDGVKSFDVFTRTWLSITQDSGNLKECFEKIYQHYSILRKDKFETMQRIFEPSAIGIVGVYIIILIIYCVVPIFLNLGTAIL
;
A
#
# COMPACT_ATOMS: atom_id res chain seq x y z
N MET A 1 -8.71 -11.38 15.62
CA MET A 1 -8.77 -9.99 15.15
C MET A 1 -8.52 -9.81 13.63
N ARG A 2 -7.48 -10.38 13.02
CA ARG A 2 -7.20 -10.24 11.58
C ARG A 2 -8.31 -10.71 10.62
N SER A 3 -8.99 -11.81 10.92
CA SER A 3 -10.09 -12.38 10.09
C SER A 3 -11.34 -11.48 10.06
N HIS A 4 -11.66 -10.82 11.17
CA HIS A 4 -12.80 -9.90 11.27
C HIS A 4 -12.59 -8.63 10.42
N PHE A 5 -11.35 -8.11 10.41
CA PHE A 5 -10.96 -6.94 9.60
C PHE A 5 -11.01 -7.21 8.09
N ILE A 6 -10.68 -8.43 7.66
CA ILE A 6 -10.71 -8.83 6.24
C ILE A 6 -12.16 -8.99 5.78
N LYS A 7 -13.04 -9.60 6.58
CA LYS A 7 -14.47 -9.74 6.30
C LYS A 7 -15.16 -8.36 6.19
N GLN A 8 -14.83 -7.42 7.06
CA GLN A 8 -15.35 -6.04 7.02
C GLN A 8 -14.91 -5.29 5.75
N LYS A 9 -13.65 -5.48 5.30
CA LYS A 9 -13.11 -4.83 4.08
C LYS A 9 -13.81 -5.27 2.80
N ILE A 10 -14.15 -6.54 2.69
CA ILE A 10 -14.85 -7.10 1.52
C ILE A 10 -16.29 -6.59 1.48
N LYS A 11 -16.94 -6.49 2.63
CA LYS A 11 -18.31 -6.00 2.76
C LYS A 11 -18.45 -4.52 2.34
N MET A 12 -17.49 -3.64 2.71
CA MET A 12 -17.54 -2.22 2.36
C MET A 12 -17.41 -1.98 0.86
N LYS A 13 -16.52 -2.69 0.18
CA LYS A 13 -16.39 -2.60 -1.28
C LYS A 13 -17.69 -3.05 -1.96
N LEU A 14 -18.25 -4.20 -1.56
CA LEU A 14 -19.52 -4.70 -2.09
C LEU A 14 -20.65 -3.70 -1.88
N PHE A 15 -20.71 -3.09 -0.69
CA PHE A 15 -21.68 -2.03 -0.38
C PHE A 15 -21.55 -0.88 -1.38
N LEU A 16 -20.34 -0.37 -1.60
CA LEU A 16 -20.10 0.75 -2.54
C LEU A 16 -20.42 0.38 -4.00
N GLU A 17 -20.12 -0.84 -4.42
CA GLU A 17 -20.46 -1.34 -5.76
C GLU A 17 -21.98 -1.39 -5.99
N LEU A 18 -22.70 -1.95 -5.05
CA LEU A 18 -24.16 -2.03 -5.12
C LEU A 18 -24.81 -0.64 -5.00
N PHE A 19 -24.29 0.20 -4.09
CA PHE A 19 -24.76 1.56 -3.91
C PHE A 19 -24.56 2.40 -5.19
N LEU A 20 -23.36 2.32 -5.79
CA LEU A 20 -23.08 2.99 -7.07
C LEU A 20 -24.01 2.51 -8.19
N SER A 21 -24.24 1.20 -8.30
CA SER A 21 -25.13 0.64 -9.31
C SER A 21 -26.55 1.17 -9.18
N LEU A 22 -27.07 1.32 -7.94
CA LEU A 22 -28.37 1.93 -7.69
C LEU A 22 -28.40 3.42 -8.06
N LEU A 23 -27.35 4.17 -7.75
CA LEU A 23 -27.25 5.57 -8.16
C LEU A 23 -27.15 5.73 -9.69
N GLU A 24 -26.41 4.84 -10.37
CA GLU A 24 -26.32 4.83 -11.84
C GLU A 24 -27.66 4.54 -12.50
N SER A 25 -28.53 3.74 -11.86
CA SER A 25 -29.91 3.51 -12.33
C SER A 25 -30.88 4.68 -12.04
N GLY A 26 -30.38 5.79 -11.48
CA GLY A 26 -31.19 7.00 -11.22
C GLY A 26 -31.87 7.04 -9.86
N VAL A 27 -31.60 6.07 -8.98
CA VAL A 27 -32.19 6.02 -7.62
C VAL A 27 -31.52 7.07 -6.74
N THR A 28 -32.30 7.77 -5.90
CA THR A 28 -31.76 8.75 -4.95
C THR A 28 -31.02 8.09 -3.79
N ILE A 29 -30.09 8.82 -3.15
CA ILE A 29 -29.26 8.34 -2.03
C ILE A 29 -30.10 7.68 -0.92
N PRO A 30 -31.17 8.32 -0.39
CA PRO A 30 -31.96 7.70 0.68
C PRO A 30 -32.68 6.41 0.25
N VAL A 31 -33.18 6.35 -0.99
CA VAL A 31 -33.88 5.18 -1.52
C VAL A 31 -32.89 4.03 -1.77
N ALA A 32 -31.71 4.32 -2.32
CA ALA A 32 -30.64 3.35 -2.51
C ALA A 32 -30.19 2.74 -1.17
N LEU A 33 -29.98 3.56 -0.16
CA LEU A 33 -29.63 3.11 1.20
C LEU A 33 -30.72 2.22 1.82
N LYS A 34 -32.00 2.64 1.73
CA LYS A 34 -33.14 1.83 2.21
C LYS A 34 -33.21 0.45 1.53
N SER A 35 -32.91 0.40 0.24
CA SER A 35 -32.86 -0.86 -0.52
C SER A 35 -31.75 -1.77 -0.01
N LEU A 36 -30.57 -1.22 0.26
CA LEU A 36 -29.42 -1.97 0.77
C LEU A 36 -29.56 -2.41 2.24
N CYS A 37 -30.44 -1.80 3.01
CA CYS A 37 -30.77 -2.27 4.37
C CYS A 37 -31.37 -3.70 4.38
N ARG A 38 -31.97 -4.12 3.29
CA ARG A 38 -32.60 -5.45 3.16
C ARG A 38 -31.61 -6.54 2.74
N ASP A 39 -30.41 -6.16 2.27
CA ASP A 39 -29.38 -7.11 1.87
C ASP A 39 -28.51 -7.51 3.06
N GLY A 40 -28.56 -8.78 3.47
CA GLY A 40 -27.86 -9.29 4.66
C GLY A 40 -26.33 -9.13 4.66
N LYS A 41 -25.70 -8.79 3.52
CA LYS A 41 -24.26 -8.56 3.42
C LYS A 41 -23.86 -7.10 3.59
N THR A 42 -24.69 -6.16 3.19
CA THR A 42 -24.43 -4.72 3.14
C THR A 42 -25.26 -3.91 4.11
N SER A 43 -26.34 -4.50 4.68
CA SER A 43 -27.28 -3.86 5.60
C SER A 43 -26.62 -3.11 6.74
N PHE A 44 -25.55 -3.66 7.32
CA PHE A 44 -24.82 -3.02 8.41
C PHE A 44 -24.35 -1.59 8.07
N TYR A 45 -23.79 -1.39 6.88
CA TYR A 45 -23.33 -0.06 6.44
C TYR A 45 -24.49 0.85 6.08
N ALA A 46 -25.49 0.33 5.37
CA ALA A 46 -26.66 1.09 4.96
C ALA A 46 -27.46 1.62 6.17
N ILE A 47 -27.68 0.78 7.19
CA ILE A 47 -28.40 1.17 8.41
C ILE A 47 -27.65 2.27 9.15
N GLN A 48 -26.35 2.11 9.38
CA GLN A 48 -25.55 3.11 10.08
C GLN A 48 -25.49 4.45 9.36
N ILE A 49 -25.37 4.45 8.00
CA ILE A 49 -25.39 5.69 7.22
C ILE A 49 -26.76 6.36 7.34
N LEU A 50 -27.85 5.61 7.19
CA LEU A 50 -29.22 6.15 7.31
C LEU A 50 -29.50 6.72 8.69
N GLU A 51 -29.07 6.04 9.75
CA GLU A 51 -29.25 6.51 11.12
C GLU A 51 -28.56 7.87 11.33
N LYS A 52 -27.33 8.02 10.86
CA LYS A 52 -26.60 9.28 10.95
C LYS A 52 -27.23 10.39 10.10
N MET A 53 -27.64 10.08 8.87
CA MET A 53 -28.35 11.03 8.02
C MET A 53 -29.70 11.47 8.62
N ASN A 54 -30.42 10.58 9.29
CA ASN A 54 -31.64 10.91 10.00
C ASN A 54 -31.39 11.83 11.21
N ASN A 55 -30.18 11.78 11.79
CA ASN A 55 -29.73 12.69 12.85
C ASN A 55 -29.22 14.05 12.31
N GLY A 56 -29.33 14.29 11.00
CA GLY A 56 -28.94 15.54 10.36
C GLY A 56 -27.49 15.60 9.88
N GLU A 57 -26.74 14.50 9.96
CA GLU A 57 -25.39 14.44 9.37
C GLU A 57 -25.48 14.33 7.84
N SER A 58 -24.49 14.92 7.12
CA SER A 58 -24.36 14.77 5.68
C SER A 58 -24.02 13.31 5.29
N PHE A 59 -24.32 12.92 4.07
CA PHE A 59 -23.95 11.58 3.57
C PHE A 59 -22.45 11.38 3.59
N SER A 60 -21.68 12.37 3.17
CA SER A 60 -20.21 12.34 3.15
C SER A 60 -19.63 12.08 4.55
N HIS A 61 -20.10 12.82 5.56
CA HIS A 61 -19.65 12.64 6.93
C HIS A 61 -20.04 11.25 7.47
N SER A 62 -21.29 10.84 7.23
CA SER A 62 -21.83 9.55 7.67
C SER A 62 -21.02 8.37 7.11
N ILE A 63 -20.70 8.35 5.81
CA ILE A 63 -19.98 7.24 5.17
C ILE A 63 -18.51 7.17 5.60
N CYS A 64 -17.88 8.33 5.85
CA CYS A 64 -16.48 8.39 6.27
C CYS A 64 -16.26 7.91 7.70
N LEU A 65 -17.19 8.20 8.62
CA LEU A 65 -17.13 7.75 10.01
C LEU A 65 -17.26 6.24 10.17
N ILE A 66 -18.00 5.58 9.29
CA ILE A 66 -18.30 4.14 9.42
C ILE A 66 -17.08 3.27 9.08
N SER A 67 -16.18 3.75 8.26
CA SER A 67 -15.02 2.97 7.83
C SER A 67 -13.77 3.82 7.73
N LYS A 68 -12.77 3.49 8.55
CA LYS A 68 -11.41 4.07 8.46
C LYS A 68 -10.82 4.05 7.03
N LYS A 69 -11.37 3.19 6.17
CA LYS A 69 -10.99 3.12 4.77
C LYS A 69 -11.65 4.21 3.94
N MET A 70 -12.80 4.71 4.33
CA MET A 70 -13.49 5.82 3.69
C MET A 70 -12.94 7.18 4.14
N GLU A 71 -12.41 7.27 5.35
CA GLU A 71 -11.78 8.47 5.88
C GLU A 71 -10.73 9.05 4.90
N GLN A 72 -9.96 8.20 4.22
CA GLN A 72 -8.99 8.64 3.22
C GLN A 72 -9.60 9.26 1.94
N TYR A 73 -10.91 9.14 1.74
CA TYR A 73 -11.65 9.70 0.60
C TYR A 73 -12.61 10.82 1.03
N GLU A 74 -12.62 11.19 2.32
CA GLU A 74 -13.53 12.17 2.90
C GLU A 74 -13.62 13.45 2.06
N HIS A 75 -12.47 14.04 1.73
CA HIS A 75 -12.40 15.26 0.94
C HIS A 75 -13.04 15.13 -0.45
N LEU A 76 -12.93 13.96 -1.10
CA LEU A 76 -13.56 13.71 -2.41
C LEU A 76 -15.07 13.54 -2.28
N VAL A 77 -15.52 12.84 -1.23
CA VAL A 77 -16.96 12.57 -1.01
C VAL A 77 -17.68 13.85 -0.58
N VAL A 78 -17.07 14.67 0.30
CA VAL A 78 -17.63 15.97 0.72
C VAL A 78 -17.90 16.86 -0.49
N ILE A 79 -16.90 17.07 -1.32
CA ILE A 79 -17.08 17.95 -2.51
C ILE A 79 -18.04 17.36 -3.51
N SER A 80 -18.04 16.04 -3.69
CA SER A 80 -18.99 15.43 -4.62
C SER A 80 -20.44 15.51 -4.14
N GLU A 81 -20.66 15.61 -2.83
CA GLU A 81 -21.97 15.89 -2.26
C GLU A 81 -22.38 17.35 -2.50
N GLU A 82 -21.47 18.31 -2.29
CA GLU A 82 -21.69 19.75 -2.53
C GLU A 82 -21.92 20.07 -4.01
N THR A 83 -21.18 19.43 -4.93
CA THR A 83 -21.31 19.63 -6.37
C THR A 83 -22.44 18.81 -7.01
N GLY A 84 -23.04 17.88 -6.26
CA GLY A 84 -24.07 16.97 -6.74
C GLY A 84 -23.59 15.83 -7.64
N ASP A 85 -22.27 15.72 -7.87
CA ASP A 85 -21.66 14.73 -8.78
C ASP A 85 -20.96 13.57 -8.03
N LEU A 86 -21.76 12.86 -7.22
CA LEU A 86 -21.28 11.76 -6.38
C LEU A 86 -20.88 10.49 -7.18
N LYS A 87 -21.52 10.24 -8.33
CA LYS A 87 -21.34 9.00 -9.10
C LYS A 87 -19.92 8.79 -9.61
N PRO A 88 -19.24 9.75 -10.28
CA PRO A 88 -17.85 9.58 -10.71
C PRO A 88 -16.87 9.37 -9.58
N VAL A 89 -17.08 10.04 -8.44
CA VAL A 89 -16.24 9.87 -7.24
C VAL A 89 -16.36 8.47 -6.68
N LEU A 90 -17.58 8.00 -6.45
CA LEU A 90 -17.81 6.64 -5.97
C LEU A 90 -17.23 5.60 -6.94
N LYS A 91 -17.38 5.81 -8.24
CA LYS A 91 -16.80 4.95 -9.28
C LYS A 91 -15.27 4.89 -9.16
N SER A 92 -14.61 6.03 -9.00
CA SER A 92 -13.16 6.11 -8.84
C SER A 92 -12.70 5.40 -7.55
N ILE A 93 -13.43 5.56 -6.45
CA ILE A 93 -13.15 4.90 -5.18
C ILE A 93 -13.31 3.38 -5.30
N VAL A 94 -14.37 2.92 -5.93
CA VAL A 94 -14.64 1.48 -6.17
C VAL A 94 -13.53 0.87 -7.03
N LEU A 95 -13.12 1.54 -8.10
CA LEU A 95 -12.03 1.09 -8.97
C LEU A 95 -10.71 0.98 -8.19
N GLU A 96 -10.35 1.99 -7.40
CA GLU A 96 -9.14 1.95 -6.57
C GLU A 96 -9.19 0.84 -5.52
N MET A 97 -10.37 0.59 -4.93
CA MET A 97 -10.55 -0.52 -4.01
C MET A 97 -10.37 -1.88 -4.70
N LYS A 98 -10.85 -2.04 -5.94
CA LYS A 98 -10.63 -3.24 -6.77
C LYS A 98 -9.15 -3.47 -7.06
N GLU A 99 -8.45 -2.44 -7.51
CA GLU A 99 -7.02 -2.51 -7.79
C GLU A 99 -6.19 -2.84 -6.54
N THR A 100 -6.52 -2.18 -5.42
CA THR A 100 -5.85 -2.44 -4.14
C THR A 100 -6.10 -3.88 -3.65
N GLU A 101 -7.30 -4.41 -3.85
CA GLU A 101 -7.62 -5.79 -3.49
C GLU A 101 -6.88 -6.78 -4.39
N LYS A 102 -6.87 -6.54 -5.71
CA LYS A 102 -6.11 -7.34 -6.68
C LYS A 102 -4.62 -7.36 -6.32
N SER A 103 -4.04 -6.20 -6.04
CA SER A 103 -2.65 -6.06 -5.61
C SER A 103 -2.37 -6.83 -4.31
N ARG A 104 -3.28 -6.78 -3.32
CA ARG A 104 -3.12 -7.54 -2.07
C ARG A 104 -3.17 -9.04 -2.26
N LYS A 105 -4.12 -9.53 -3.09
CA LYS A 105 -4.21 -10.96 -3.40
C LYS A 105 -2.94 -11.45 -4.09
N SER A 106 -2.42 -10.64 -5.00
CA SER A 106 -1.17 -10.92 -5.70
C SER A 106 0.01 -10.98 -4.70
N ILE A 107 0.18 -9.97 -3.82
CA ILE A 107 1.24 -10.00 -2.79
C ILE A 107 1.14 -11.24 -1.92
N PHE A 108 -0.06 -11.57 -1.46
CA PHE A 108 -0.25 -12.75 -0.61
C PHE A 108 0.14 -14.04 -1.34
N ALA A 109 -0.28 -14.19 -2.60
CA ALA A 109 0.09 -15.34 -3.42
C ALA A 109 1.61 -15.47 -3.60
N PHE A 110 2.30 -14.37 -3.89
CA PHE A 110 3.77 -14.36 -4.04
C PHE A 110 4.52 -14.55 -2.72
N SER A 111 3.93 -14.16 -1.58
CA SER A 111 4.56 -14.31 -0.27
C SER A 111 4.46 -15.73 0.29
N ILE A 112 3.55 -16.57 -0.22
CA ILE A 112 3.37 -17.94 0.26
C ILE A 112 4.62 -18.79 0.02
N TYR A 113 5.22 -18.71 -1.18
CA TYR A 113 6.38 -19.51 -1.55
C TYR A 113 7.62 -19.18 -0.70
N PRO A 114 8.06 -17.93 -0.57
CA PRO A 114 9.17 -17.58 0.33
C PRO A 114 8.91 -17.92 1.80
N ALA A 115 7.66 -17.75 2.26
CA ALA A 115 7.30 -18.11 3.63
C ALA A 115 7.40 -19.63 3.85
N PHE A 116 6.93 -20.43 2.88
CA PHE A 116 7.04 -21.89 2.94
C PHE A 116 8.50 -22.36 2.98
N ILE A 117 9.37 -21.81 2.11
CA ILE A 117 10.79 -22.13 2.09
C ILE A 117 11.47 -21.71 3.39
N GLY A 118 11.15 -20.51 3.90
CA GLY A 118 11.70 -20.02 5.18
C GLY A 118 11.31 -20.92 6.36
N ILE A 119 10.04 -21.33 6.45
CA ILE A 119 9.58 -22.26 7.49
C ILE A 119 10.26 -23.62 7.35
N PHE A 120 10.34 -24.14 6.12
CA PHE A 120 10.99 -25.42 5.86
C PHE A 120 12.48 -25.39 6.23
N SER A 121 13.19 -24.29 5.92
CA SER A 121 14.59 -24.09 6.30
C SER A 121 14.77 -24.06 7.81
N LEU A 122 13.85 -23.44 8.56
CA LEU A 122 13.89 -23.42 10.04
C LEU A 122 13.61 -24.81 10.64
N ILE A 123 12.70 -25.58 10.05
CA ILE A 123 12.44 -26.96 10.47
C ILE A 123 13.69 -27.82 10.24
N LEU A 124 14.31 -27.70 9.06
CA LEU A 124 15.55 -28.43 8.74
C LEU A 124 16.68 -28.08 9.70
N SER A 125 16.83 -26.79 10.03
CA SER A 125 17.78 -26.32 11.06
C SER A 125 17.49 -26.91 12.44
N GLY A 126 16.20 -27.02 12.81
CA GLY A 126 15.80 -27.70 14.06
C GLY A 126 16.19 -29.17 14.09
N ILE A 127 15.98 -29.89 13.00
CA ILE A 127 16.39 -31.31 12.87
C ILE A 127 17.91 -31.42 12.99
N LEU A 128 18.66 -30.57 12.31
CA LEU A 128 20.12 -30.50 12.42
C LEU A 128 20.57 -30.22 13.86
N PHE A 129 19.92 -29.32 14.56
CA PHE A 129 20.24 -28.99 15.95
C PHE A 129 20.02 -30.18 16.91
N PHE A 130 18.88 -30.87 16.82
CA PHE A 130 18.52 -31.93 17.76
C PHE A 130 19.17 -33.27 17.43
N TYR A 131 19.38 -33.61 16.15
CA TYR A 131 19.89 -34.91 15.72
C TYR A 131 21.28 -34.83 15.10
N GLY A 132 21.53 -33.80 14.28
CA GLY A 132 22.78 -33.66 13.54
C GLY A 132 23.95 -33.30 14.46
N VAL A 133 23.78 -32.33 15.36
CA VAL A 133 24.86 -31.89 16.27
C VAL A 133 25.38 -32.99 17.18
N PRO A 134 24.53 -33.78 17.87
CA PRO A 134 25.01 -34.92 18.66
C PRO A 134 25.75 -35.99 17.84
N PHE A 135 25.28 -36.26 16.63
CA PHE A 135 25.91 -37.20 15.70
C PHE A 135 27.29 -36.72 15.23
N ILE A 136 27.40 -35.45 14.86
CA ILE A 136 28.66 -34.80 14.45
C ILE A 136 29.68 -34.79 15.58
N LYS A 137 29.23 -34.52 16.82
CA LYS A 137 30.07 -34.53 18.00
C LYS A 137 30.71 -35.92 18.24
N GLN A 138 29.96 -36.99 18.04
CA GLN A 138 30.48 -38.35 18.19
C GLN A 138 31.55 -38.70 17.14
N LEU A 139 31.36 -38.19 15.89
CA LEU A 139 32.28 -38.49 14.78
C LEU A 139 33.53 -37.63 14.76
N ALA A 140 33.41 -36.34 15.04
CA ALA A 140 34.47 -35.37 14.75
C ALA A 140 35.11 -34.74 15.99
N GLN A 141 34.71 -35.15 17.22
CA GLN A 141 35.21 -34.63 18.51
C GLN A 141 35.15 -33.07 18.61
N ILE A 142 34.26 -32.44 17.86
CA ILE A 142 34.07 -30.99 17.84
C ILE A 142 33.23 -30.58 19.07
N SER A 143 33.50 -29.38 19.61
CA SER A 143 32.70 -28.86 20.70
C SER A 143 31.26 -28.57 20.27
N GLU A 144 30.32 -29.12 21.02
CA GLU A 144 28.88 -28.93 20.80
C GLU A 144 28.50 -27.45 20.83
N HIS A 145 29.20 -26.65 21.59
CA HIS A 145 28.98 -25.22 21.72
C HIS A 145 29.23 -24.46 20.39
N GLU A 146 30.30 -24.75 19.67
CA GLU A 146 30.65 -24.12 18.41
C GLU A 146 29.63 -24.42 17.32
N LEU A 147 29.18 -25.68 17.19
CA LEU A 147 28.16 -26.09 16.24
C LEU A 147 26.82 -25.42 16.53
N ASN A 148 26.38 -25.40 17.78
CA ASN A 148 25.14 -24.76 18.19
C ASN A 148 25.17 -23.26 17.95
N MET A 149 26.29 -22.58 18.21
CA MET A 149 26.47 -21.16 17.94
C MET A 149 26.49 -20.85 16.42
N GLY A 150 27.04 -21.74 15.60
CA GLY A 150 27.01 -21.61 14.15
C GLY A 150 25.59 -21.66 13.58
N ILE A 151 24.80 -22.65 13.99
CA ILE A 151 23.39 -22.79 13.59
C ILE A 151 22.56 -21.60 14.07
N LEU A 152 22.78 -21.13 15.30
CA LEU A 152 22.08 -19.97 15.84
C LEU A 152 22.38 -18.70 15.01
N LYS A 153 23.65 -18.45 14.67
CA LYS A 153 24.06 -17.32 13.82
C LYS A 153 23.41 -17.39 12.43
N ALA A 154 23.36 -18.57 11.81
CA ALA A 154 22.71 -18.79 10.52
C ALA A 154 21.21 -18.46 10.57
N ASN A 155 20.51 -18.91 11.61
CA ASN A 155 19.08 -18.62 11.81
C ASN A 155 18.80 -17.13 12.02
N ILE A 156 19.63 -16.45 12.83
CA ILE A 156 19.52 -14.99 13.03
C ILE A 156 19.73 -14.26 11.71
N TRP A 157 20.73 -14.64 10.94
CA TRP A 157 21.00 -14.05 9.64
C TRP A 157 19.82 -14.20 8.67
N LEU A 158 19.19 -15.38 8.61
CA LEU A 158 18.01 -15.64 7.76
C LEU A 158 16.84 -14.75 8.18
N ILE A 159 16.55 -14.62 9.47
CA ILE A 159 15.45 -13.79 9.98
C ILE A 159 15.70 -12.31 9.65
N ILE A 160 16.91 -11.81 9.87
CA ILE A 160 17.28 -10.42 9.59
C ILE A 160 17.17 -10.12 8.11
N SER A 161 17.68 -10.98 7.23
CA SER A 161 17.66 -10.77 5.78
C SER A 161 16.24 -10.78 5.21
N LEU A 162 15.38 -11.70 5.67
CA LEU A 162 13.96 -11.70 5.32
C LEU A 162 13.22 -10.46 5.84
N PHE A 163 13.56 -10.00 7.04
CA PHE A 163 12.99 -8.77 7.60
C PHE A 163 13.40 -7.54 6.78
N LEU A 164 14.68 -7.40 6.42
CA LEU A 164 15.17 -6.31 5.57
C LEU A 164 14.49 -6.31 4.19
N LEU A 165 14.28 -7.49 3.61
CA LEU A 165 13.57 -7.62 2.34
C LEU A 165 12.10 -7.15 2.47
N LEU A 166 11.41 -7.46 3.56
CA LEU A 166 10.06 -6.96 3.86
C LEU A 166 10.04 -5.43 4.04
N VAL A 167 11.02 -4.85 4.74
CA VAL A 167 11.14 -3.40 4.93
C VAL A 167 11.35 -2.70 3.59
N ALA A 168 12.27 -3.19 2.76
CA ALA A 168 12.49 -2.67 1.40
C ALA A 168 11.21 -2.69 0.56
N MET A 169 10.38 -3.74 0.71
CA MET A 169 9.09 -3.86 0.06
C MET A 169 8.09 -2.79 0.52
N ILE A 170 8.10 -2.42 1.80
CA ILE A 170 7.21 -1.38 2.34
C ILE A 170 7.63 0.01 1.86
N GLU A 171 8.92 0.31 1.86
CA GLU A 171 9.45 1.62 1.40
C GLU A 171 9.12 1.91 -0.06
N THR A 172 9.19 0.91 -0.94
CA THR A 172 8.86 1.10 -2.36
C THR A 172 7.40 1.47 -2.58
N LYS A 173 6.48 1.06 -1.70
CA LYS A 173 5.05 1.43 -1.78
C LYS A 173 4.79 2.90 -1.49
N THR A 174 5.64 3.56 -0.71
CA THR A 174 5.35 4.92 -0.20
C THR A 174 5.76 6.01 -1.18
N LYS A 175 6.76 5.79 -2.02
CA LYS A 175 7.39 6.82 -2.85
C LYS A 175 6.43 7.57 -3.80
N TYR A 176 5.48 6.89 -4.43
CA TYR A 176 4.54 7.51 -5.38
C TYR A 176 3.12 7.69 -4.81
N ASN A 177 2.91 7.42 -3.52
CA ASN A 177 1.59 7.56 -2.92
C ASN A 177 1.13 9.02 -2.83
N PHE A 178 2.03 9.93 -2.42
CA PHE A 178 1.68 11.34 -2.29
C PHE A 178 1.38 11.98 -3.66
N PRO A 179 2.27 11.94 -4.68
CA PRO A 179 1.97 12.53 -5.97
C PRO A 179 0.70 11.93 -6.60
N TYR A 180 0.51 10.63 -6.51
CA TYR A 180 -0.70 9.97 -7.01
C TYR A 180 -1.98 10.50 -6.34
N LYS A 181 -2.02 10.57 -5.00
CA LYS A 181 -3.17 11.09 -4.26
C LYS A 181 -3.41 12.56 -4.57
N PHE A 182 -2.34 13.33 -4.60
CA PHE A 182 -2.35 14.75 -4.87
C PHE A 182 -2.95 15.07 -6.25
N PHE A 183 -2.39 14.52 -7.31
CA PHE A 183 -2.85 14.79 -8.66
C PHE A 183 -4.19 14.15 -8.97
N ARG A 184 -4.55 13.03 -8.37
CA ARG A 184 -5.90 12.47 -8.45
C ARG A 184 -6.93 13.44 -7.91
N THR A 185 -6.68 14.01 -6.73
CA THR A 185 -7.60 14.94 -6.10
C THR A 185 -7.71 16.24 -6.89
N ILE A 186 -6.55 16.82 -7.27
CA ILE A 186 -6.55 18.05 -8.09
C ILE A 186 -7.25 17.84 -9.42
N ASN A 187 -6.96 16.76 -10.13
CA ASN A 187 -7.61 16.43 -11.39
C ASN A 187 -9.14 16.37 -11.23
N TYR A 188 -9.60 15.62 -10.24
CA TYR A 188 -11.05 15.51 -9.97
C TYR A 188 -11.68 16.86 -9.66
N MET A 189 -11.06 17.66 -8.79
CA MET A 189 -11.55 18.96 -8.38
C MET A 189 -11.60 19.95 -9.55
N THR A 190 -10.54 20.00 -10.35
CA THR A 190 -10.46 20.86 -11.52
C THR A 190 -11.47 20.49 -12.60
N MET A 191 -11.75 19.19 -12.77
CA MET A 191 -12.83 18.73 -13.66
C MET A 191 -14.21 19.25 -13.21
N ASN A 192 -14.42 19.40 -11.90
CA ASN A 192 -15.63 19.99 -11.30
C ASN A 192 -15.54 21.52 -11.13
N ASN A 193 -14.61 22.20 -11.82
CA ASN A 193 -14.41 23.65 -11.80
C ASN A 193 -14.03 24.22 -10.41
N VAL A 194 -13.54 23.41 -9.50
CA VAL A 194 -12.99 23.87 -8.22
C VAL A 194 -11.57 24.38 -8.44
N SER A 195 -11.23 25.54 -7.88
CA SER A 195 -9.90 26.12 -8.03
C SER A 195 -8.81 25.30 -7.36
N VAL A 196 -7.57 25.36 -7.89
CA VAL A 196 -6.41 24.67 -7.30
C VAL A 196 -6.17 25.14 -5.85
N SER A 197 -6.31 26.43 -5.59
CA SER A 197 -6.12 26.99 -4.23
C SER A 197 -7.13 26.45 -3.23
N GLU A 198 -8.39 26.37 -3.63
CA GLU A 198 -9.47 25.81 -2.80
C GLU A 198 -9.27 24.33 -2.56
N THR A 199 -8.91 23.58 -3.61
CA THR A 199 -8.56 22.15 -3.52
C THR A 199 -7.45 21.91 -2.52
N LEU A 200 -6.37 22.69 -2.56
CA LEU A 200 -5.26 22.60 -1.60
C LEU A 200 -5.71 22.85 -0.16
N GLN A 201 -6.56 23.87 0.08
CA GLN A 201 -7.09 24.14 1.42
C GLN A 201 -7.89 22.96 1.98
N ILE A 202 -8.72 22.33 1.15
CA ILE A 202 -9.50 21.16 1.54
C ILE A 202 -8.60 19.97 1.84
N MET A 203 -7.60 19.71 0.98
CA MET A 203 -6.64 18.63 1.17
C MET A 203 -5.81 18.80 2.47
N ILE A 204 -5.38 20.03 2.78
CA ILE A 204 -4.62 20.34 4.01
C ILE A 204 -5.47 20.08 5.25
N LYS A 205 -6.77 20.43 5.23
CA LYS A 205 -7.68 20.19 6.35
C LYS A 205 -7.99 18.72 6.55
N SER A 206 -7.94 17.90 5.50
CA SER A 206 -8.27 16.48 5.57
C SER A 206 -7.25 15.66 6.38
N ASN A 207 -7.71 14.57 6.97
CA ASN A 207 -6.84 13.61 7.69
C ASN A 207 -6.12 12.60 6.79
N CYS A 208 -6.23 12.75 5.47
CA CYS A 208 -5.73 11.79 4.48
C CYS A 208 -4.24 11.91 4.19
N PHE A 209 -3.65 13.02 4.57
CA PHE A 209 -2.26 13.36 4.28
C PHE A 209 -1.43 13.44 5.56
N THR A 210 -0.19 13.00 5.49
CA THR A 210 0.76 13.08 6.59
C THR A 210 1.18 14.53 6.85
N ASN A 211 1.69 14.83 8.04
CA ASN A 211 2.17 16.16 8.37
C ASN A 211 3.26 16.68 7.41
N LYS A 212 4.08 15.77 6.86
CA LYS A 212 5.10 16.13 5.86
C LYS A 212 4.44 16.52 4.53
N GLU A 213 3.47 15.75 4.05
CA GLU A 213 2.73 16.02 2.83
C GLU A 213 1.93 17.32 2.94
N LYS A 214 1.33 17.59 4.12
CA LYS A 214 0.63 18.85 4.40
C LYS A 214 1.58 20.06 4.34
N LYS A 215 2.80 19.96 4.85
CA LYS A 215 3.80 21.03 4.73
C LYS A 215 4.17 21.34 3.28
N GLU A 216 4.33 20.31 2.44
CA GLU A 216 4.57 20.49 1.01
C GLU A 216 3.38 21.19 0.33
N MET A 217 2.14 20.81 0.66
CA MET A 217 0.92 21.45 0.13
C MET A 217 0.76 22.90 0.61
N ILE A 218 1.10 23.21 1.86
CA ILE A 218 1.10 24.59 2.41
C ILE A 218 2.09 25.45 1.63
N SER A 219 3.30 24.96 1.38
CA SER A 219 4.31 25.67 0.59
C SER A 219 3.82 25.98 -0.83
N ILE A 220 3.12 25.06 -1.48
CA ILE A 220 2.51 25.29 -2.80
C ILE A 220 1.43 26.37 -2.70
N LEU A 221 0.55 26.27 -1.71
CA LEU A 221 -0.55 27.21 -1.52
C LEU A 221 -0.03 28.63 -1.26
N ASP A 222 0.99 28.78 -0.42
CA ASP A 222 1.62 30.07 -0.13
C ASP A 222 2.30 30.67 -1.36
N GLY A 223 2.98 29.83 -2.16
CA GLY A 223 3.54 30.26 -3.45
C GLY A 223 2.48 30.79 -4.41
N ILE A 224 1.32 30.13 -4.50
CA ILE A 224 0.21 30.59 -5.34
C ILE A 224 -0.37 31.90 -4.80
N ARG A 225 -0.48 32.07 -3.50
CA ARG A 225 -0.95 33.32 -2.85
C ARG A 225 0.01 34.49 -3.05
N GLU A 226 1.31 34.21 -3.15
CA GLU A 226 2.35 35.18 -3.51
C GLU A 226 2.31 35.57 -5.00
N GLY A 227 1.41 34.99 -5.78
CA GLY A 227 1.29 35.25 -7.22
C GLY A 227 2.27 34.46 -8.10
N LYS A 228 2.96 33.46 -7.55
CA LYS A 228 3.81 32.57 -8.35
C LYS A 228 2.96 31.67 -9.21
N TYR A 229 3.45 31.36 -10.40
CA TYR A 229 2.82 30.35 -11.24
C TYR A 229 2.85 28.99 -10.59
N LEU A 230 1.87 28.14 -10.92
CA LEU A 230 1.74 26.82 -10.29
C LEU A 230 3.01 25.96 -10.44
N TYR A 231 3.68 25.99 -11.60
CA TYR A 231 4.91 25.24 -11.81
C TYR A 231 6.03 25.71 -10.87
N GLN A 232 6.15 27.03 -10.64
CA GLN A 232 7.13 27.63 -9.70
C GLN A 232 6.82 27.24 -8.26
N ALA A 233 5.55 27.29 -7.86
CA ALA A 233 5.11 26.89 -6.53
C ALA A 233 5.38 25.38 -6.28
N CYS A 234 5.33 24.54 -7.30
CA CYS A 234 5.58 23.09 -7.23
C CYS A 234 7.08 22.71 -7.34
N ASP A 235 7.95 23.61 -7.74
CA ASP A 235 9.36 23.29 -8.04
C ASP A 235 10.16 22.85 -6.79
N GLY A 236 9.79 23.35 -5.62
CA GLY A 236 10.39 22.95 -4.33
C GLY A 236 9.96 21.58 -3.82
N VAL A 237 8.98 20.92 -4.44
CA VAL A 237 8.41 19.66 -3.97
C VAL A 237 9.27 18.49 -4.46
N LYS A 238 10.00 17.86 -3.54
CA LYS A 238 10.93 16.76 -3.86
C LYS A 238 10.22 15.50 -4.38
N SER A 239 8.95 15.33 -4.06
CA SER A 239 8.16 14.16 -4.43
C SER A 239 7.71 14.20 -5.89
N PHE A 240 7.79 15.36 -6.57
CA PHE A 240 7.41 15.53 -7.96
C PHE A 240 8.59 15.26 -8.89
N ASP A 241 8.33 14.46 -9.92
CA ASP A 241 9.34 14.09 -10.91
C ASP A 241 9.50 15.14 -12.03
N VAL A 242 10.47 14.92 -12.90
CA VAL A 242 10.75 15.81 -14.04
C VAL A 242 9.54 15.91 -14.97
N PHE A 243 8.84 14.79 -15.23
CA PHE A 243 7.65 14.77 -16.08
C PHE A 243 6.58 15.75 -15.57
N THR A 244 6.30 15.72 -14.26
CA THR A 244 5.34 16.60 -13.60
C THR A 244 5.72 18.07 -13.77
N ARG A 245 6.98 18.43 -13.54
CA ARG A 245 7.47 19.81 -13.68
C ARG A 245 7.37 20.31 -15.11
N THR A 246 7.74 19.47 -16.08
CA THR A 246 7.62 19.80 -17.50
C THR A 246 6.17 20.03 -17.92
N TRP A 247 5.25 19.15 -17.50
CA TRP A 247 3.83 19.34 -17.85
C TRP A 247 3.23 20.60 -17.21
N LEU A 248 3.56 20.88 -15.96
CA LEU A 248 3.11 22.10 -15.28
C LEU A 248 3.66 23.37 -15.94
N SER A 249 4.91 23.37 -16.44
CA SER A 249 5.48 24.52 -17.16
C SER A 249 4.81 24.74 -18.52
N ILE A 250 4.58 23.69 -19.30
CA ILE A 250 3.91 23.77 -20.60
C ILE A 250 2.47 24.31 -20.46
N THR A 251 1.81 23.97 -19.36
CA THR A 251 0.42 24.37 -19.13
C THR A 251 0.27 25.87 -18.88
N GLN A 252 1.33 26.54 -18.41
CA GLN A 252 1.33 28.00 -18.27
C GLN A 252 1.04 28.68 -19.61
N ASP A 253 1.62 28.17 -20.68
CA ASP A 253 1.49 28.76 -22.03
C ASP A 253 0.16 28.38 -22.70
N SER A 254 -0.31 27.16 -22.47
CA SER A 254 -1.53 26.62 -23.11
C SER A 254 -2.83 26.91 -22.35
N GLY A 255 -2.76 27.23 -21.05
CA GLY A 255 -3.93 27.48 -20.20
C GLY A 255 -4.79 26.24 -19.88
N ASN A 256 -4.49 25.06 -20.43
CA ASN A 256 -5.31 23.85 -20.29
C ASN A 256 -4.90 23.02 -19.05
N LEU A 257 -5.20 23.53 -17.85
CA LEU A 257 -4.91 22.88 -16.57
C LEU A 257 -5.60 21.50 -16.42
N LYS A 258 -6.80 21.35 -16.99
CA LYS A 258 -7.57 20.08 -16.87
C LYS A 258 -6.82 18.92 -17.52
N GLU A 259 -6.40 19.11 -18.76
CA GLU A 259 -5.65 18.09 -19.49
C GLU A 259 -4.29 17.79 -18.84
N CYS A 260 -3.61 18.82 -18.36
CA CYS A 260 -2.34 18.68 -17.63
C CYS A 260 -2.49 17.78 -16.42
N PHE A 261 -3.43 18.06 -15.54
CA PHE A 261 -3.63 17.26 -14.32
C PHE A 261 -4.07 15.83 -14.63
N GLU A 262 -4.87 15.63 -15.68
CA GLU A 262 -5.22 14.29 -16.13
C GLU A 262 -3.99 13.50 -16.59
N LYS A 263 -3.12 14.09 -17.42
CA LYS A 263 -1.88 13.45 -17.90
C LYS A 263 -0.93 13.11 -16.75
N ILE A 264 -0.75 14.04 -15.80
CA ILE A 264 0.09 13.82 -14.63
C ILE A 264 -0.50 12.71 -13.74
N TYR A 265 -1.81 12.72 -13.50
CA TYR A 265 -2.48 11.68 -12.75
C TYR A 265 -2.31 10.30 -13.40
N GLN A 266 -2.52 10.20 -14.72
CA GLN A 266 -2.32 8.97 -15.49
C GLN A 266 -0.88 8.47 -15.37
N HIS A 267 0.11 9.35 -15.48
CA HIS A 267 1.52 9.04 -15.31
C HIS A 267 1.82 8.40 -13.94
N TYR A 268 1.39 9.03 -12.85
CA TYR A 268 1.61 8.46 -11.52
C TYR A 268 0.81 7.19 -11.27
N SER A 269 -0.35 7.02 -11.89
CA SER A 269 -1.12 5.79 -11.86
C SER A 269 -0.34 4.61 -12.48
N ILE A 270 0.27 4.84 -13.64
CA ILE A 270 1.12 3.87 -14.33
C ILE A 270 2.37 3.56 -13.51
N LEU A 271 3.11 4.59 -13.08
CA LEU A 271 4.32 4.41 -12.26
C LEU A 271 4.06 3.59 -11.00
N ARG A 272 2.93 3.84 -10.33
CA ARG A 272 2.54 3.09 -9.13
C ARG A 272 2.28 1.62 -9.44
N LYS A 273 1.64 1.34 -10.57
CA LYS A 273 1.35 -0.02 -11.04
C LYS A 273 2.64 -0.75 -11.45
N ASP A 274 3.44 -0.14 -12.31
CA ASP A 274 4.69 -0.74 -12.82
C ASP A 274 5.69 -1.03 -11.70
N LYS A 275 5.80 -0.11 -10.73
CA LYS A 275 6.68 -0.32 -9.59
C LYS A 275 6.22 -1.50 -8.73
N PHE A 276 4.92 -1.68 -8.60
CA PHE A 276 4.37 -2.82 -7.89
C PHE A 276 4.67 -4.14 -8.62
N GLU A 277 4.49 -4.18 -9.94
CA GLU A 277 4.78 -5.36 -10.76
C GLU A 277 6.29 -5.69 -10.78
N THR A 278 7.15 -4.67 -10.92
CA THR A 278 8.61 -4.84 -10.87
C THR A 278 9.06 -5.40 -9.53
N MET A 279 8.49 -4.88 -8.43
CA MET A 279 8.80 -5.38 -7.09
C MET A 279 8.43 -6.86 -6.93
N GLN A 280 7.29 -7.29 -7.48
CA GLN A 280 6.90 -8.70 -7.46
C GLN A 280 7.92 -9.59 -8.20
N ARG A 281 8.40 -9.14 -9.35
CA ARG A 281 9.39 -9.89 -10.15
C ARG A 281 10.74 -10.05 -9.46
N ILE A 282 11.14 -9.08 -8.61
CA ILE A 282 12.43 -9.12 -7.90
C ILE A 282 12.31 -9.89 -6.57
N PHE A 283 11.14 -9.88 -5.95
CA PHE A 283 10.94 -10.46 -4.62
C PHE A 283 11.20 -11.96 -4.58
N GLU A 284 10.69 -12.70 -5.56
CA GLU A 284 10.83 -14.17 -5.62
C GLU A 284 12.28 -14.62 -5.77
N PRO A 285 13.07 -14.15 -6.77
CA PRO A 285 14.48 -14.52 -6.88
C PRO A 285 15.31 -14.08 -5.68
N SER A 286 15.01 -12.93 -5.08
CA SER A 286 15.73 -12.44 -3.89
C SER A 286 15.50 -13.37 -2.68
N ALA A 287 14.28 -13.84 -2.48
CA ALA A 287 13.97 -14.75 -1.40
C ALA A 287 14.67 -16.12 -1.57
N ILE A 288 14.72 -16.64 -2.80
CA ILE A 288 15.45 -17.88 -3.11
C ILE A 288 16.95 -17.68 -2.86
N GLY A 289 17.52 -16.56 -3.29
CA GLY A 289 18.92 -16.21 -3.04
C GLY A 289 19.27 -16.17 -1.56
N ILE A 290 18.41 -15.56 -0.72
CA ILE A 290 18.59 -15.52 0.73
C ILE A 290 18.65 -16.94 1.32
N VAL A 291 17.74 -17.81 0.90
CA VAL A 291 17.72 -19.21 1.38
C VAL A 291 18.93 -19.98 0.86
N GLY A 292 19.38 -19.74 -0.37
CA GLY A 292 20.60 -20.36 -0.90
C GLY A 292 21.85 -20.01 -0.08
N VAL A 293 22.02 -18.72 0.25
CA VAL A 293 23.11 -18.27 1.14
C VAL A 293 22.98 -18.88 2.54
N TYR A 294 21.77 -18.97 3.08
CA TYR A 294 21.53 -19.63 4.35
C TYR A 294 22.00 -21.11 4.37
N ILE A 295 21.70 -21.86 3.32
CA ILE A 295 22.14 -23.26 3.18
C ILE A 295 23.66 -23.33 3.12
N ILE A 296 24.32 -22.44 2.37
CA ILE A 296 25.78 -22.37 2.32
C ILE A 296 26.37 -22.11 3.71
N ILE A 297 25.81 -21.17 4.47
CA ILE A 297 26.24 -20.89 5.84
C ILE A 297 26.09 -22.13 6.73
N LEU A 298 24.98 -22.87 6.63
CA LEU A 298 24.81 -24.13 7.38
C LEU A 298 25.86 -25.18 6.99
N ILE A 299 26.16 -25.33 5.71
CA ILE A 299 27.20 -26.25 5.25
C ILE A 299 28.56 -25.88 5.84
N ILE A 300 28.94 -24.61 5.80
CA ILE A 300 30.21 -24.12 6.35
C ILE A 300 30.33 -24.44 7.84
N TYR A 301 29.27 -24.20 8.62
CA TYR A 301 29.31 -24.43 10.08
C TYR A 301 29.11 -25.89 10.51
N CYS A 302 28.41 -26.70 9.72
CA CYS A 302 28.13 -28.09 10.12
C CYS A 302 28.99 -29.11 9.39
N VAL A 303 29.28 -28.93 8.09
CA VAL A 303 29.92 -29.95 7.26
C VAL A 303 31.44 -29.75 7.18
N VAL A 304 31.90 -28.53 6.99
CA VAL A 304 33.34 -28.24 6.84
C VAL A 304 34.16 -28.69 8.07
N PRO A 305 33.70 -28.47 9.31
CA PRO A 305 34.46 -28.91 10.48
C PRO A 305 34.63 -30.44 10.55
N ILE A 306 33.67 -31.21 10.04
CA ILE A 306 33.76 -32.67 9.98
C ILE A 306 34.93 -33.09 9.09
N PHE A 307 35.04 -32.54 7.92
CA PHE A 307 36.11 -32.87 6.98
C PHE A 307 37.49 -32.44 7.47
N LEU A 308 37.58 -31.28 8.12
CA LEU A 308 38.84 -30.78 8.68
C LEU A 308 39.36 -31.71 9.78
N ASN A 309 38.47 -32.16 10.69
CA ASN A 309 38.86 -33.05 11.80
C ASN A 309 39.12 -34.49 11.35
N LEU A 310 38.39 -35.01 10.37
CA LEU A 310 38.67 -36.32 9.77
C LEU A 310 40.01 -36.33 9.03
N GLY A 311 40.37 -35.22 8.36
CA GLY A 311 41.69 -35.08 7.68
C GLY A 311 42.85 -35.07 8.65
N THR A 312 42.70 -34.52 9.84
CA THR A 312 43.78 -34.53 10.89
C THR A 312 43.88 -35.83 11.64
N ALA A 313 42.84 -36.67 11.64
CA ALA A 313 42.86 -37.97 12.28
C ALA A 313 43.50 -39.10 11.40
N ILE A 314 43.72 -38.82 10.12
CA ILE A 314 44.30 -39.76 9.14
C ILE A 314 45.80 -39.47 8.89
N LEU A 315 46.32 -38.34 9.34
CA LEU A 315 47.74 -37.97 9.34
C LEU A 315 48.35 -38.21 10.68
#